data_773a904bc183055b6910a5e2a706428a
#
_entry.id   773a904bc183055b6910a5e2a706428a
#
_cell.length_a   1.000
_cell.length_b   1.000
_cell.length_c   1.000
_cell.angle_alpha   90.00
_cell.angle_beta   90.00
_cell.angle_gamma   90.00
#
_symmetry.space_group_name_H-M   'P 1'
#
loop_
_entity.id
_entity.type
_entity.pdbx_description
1 polymer ?
#
loop_
_entity_poly.entity_id
_entity_poly.type
_entity_poly.pdbx_seq_one_letter_code
_entity_poly.pdbx_strand_id
1 'polypeptide(L)'
;LFPFIHHLNPFRSSYTFVRADGPTKGISSGCPHGVVNHPPPKDPQSDSPLRLLYTLSVASDRAKYSPSDTLPILKHPYQNSIVHRIARRKRVDHSTSGWSLLQRGNTGVSAQQISVVGERFVLIIDKVEHNPLKINGRPAWAALYDLETHEVVPLSLKTNSFCAGGSFLSNGTLLSLGGNAPEYNKGEFGDANGLQSVRFYTPCDDGNCAINEYDSIKMASARWYPTSIRLPDGSVMIVGGSTEGAFRNSAKINNPTIEYYPPKTFGFTAKSPIYSPFLNRTLITNLFPIVIALPMPEMIFIAANNDAMLYNWKTNTESPLPPFPNRVRVTYPFTGSGILLPLSPDNGYTPEVLVCGGTNLDDRLSSSSLRVSDPASSQCARMVLTDSGRNEGWKIEQMPSPRIMPDLIMLPEGKVLIVNGAKSGVAGYGNLVDKVGNSNADNPSFTPVLYDPTAPEGQRFSSEGMPTSNIPRLYHSVATLVPSGKIMIAGSNPNKDFSTNNYPTEYRIEWLRPPYLDDLSRPVISELPLIANYKEEITVKLEGTGKNLQMPGIEAVLMDLGFVTHSVHMNSRLVKLETTVDADNNVLQVVIPPSPEIFPPGYGWLYVLRNGIPSSGKRIMIGSGKLNL
;
A
#
# COMPACT_ATOMS: atom_id res chain seq x y z
N LEU A 1 -53.28 12.64 31.33
CA LEU A 1 -54.69 12.41 30.99
C LEU A 1 -54.78 11.70 29.65
N PHE A 2 -55.06 10.42 29.69
CA PHE A 2 -55.67 9.57 28.65
C PHE A 2 -57.15 9.94 28.50
N PRO A 3 -57.93 9.48 27.49
CA PRO A 3 -57.87 8.18 26.82
C PRO A 3 -58.40 8.06 25.36
N PHE A 4 -58.12 6.86 24.72
CA PHE A 4 -59.03 5.96 23.94
C PHE A 4 -59.62 6.43 22.59
N ILE A 5 -59.85 5.65 21.56
CA ILE A 5 -59.98 4.23 21.13
C ILE A 5 -60.41 4.20 19.65
N HIS A 6 -60.10 3.14 18.93
CA HIS A 6 -60.78 2.29 17.96
C HIS A 6 -60.53 2.37 16.45
N HIS A 7 -60.02 1.26 15.98
CA HIS A 7 -60.42 0.31 14.90
C HIS A 7 -60.61 0.78 13.45
N LEU A 8 -59.91 0.15 12.53
CA LEU A 8 -60.42 -0.95 11.66
C LEU A 8 -59.38 -1.33 10.57
N ASN A 9 -59.05 -2.61 10.48
CA ASN A 9 -58.55 -3.38 9.35
C ASN A 9 -59.78 -3.83 8.51
N PRO A 10 -59.70 -4.46 7.33
CA PRO A 10 -58.61 -4.87 6.42
C PRO A 10 -58.96 -4.64 4.93
N PHE A 11 -57.96 -4.76 4.03
CA PHE A 11 -58.24 -5.29 2.69
C PHE A 11 -57.12 -6.21 2.24
N ARG A 12 -57.50 -7.51 2.10
CA ARG A 12 -56.81 -8.52 1.30
C ARG A 12 -57.08 -8.25 -0.19
N SER A 13 -56.09 -8.33 -1.07
CA SER A 13 -56.32 -8.75 -2.45
C SER A 13 -55.26 -9.75 -2.85
N SER A 14 -55.76 -10.92 -3.12
CA SER A 14 -55.16 -12.10 -3.74
C SER A 14 -54.93 -11.83 -5.22
N TYR A 15 -53.75 -12.16 -5.74
CA TYR A 15 -53.55 -12.34 -7.18
C TYR A 15 -53.18 -13.81 -7.45
N THR A 16 -54.02 -14.38 -8.32
CA THR A 16 -54.04 -15.73 -8.82
C THR A 16 -53.00 -15.91 -9.93
N PHE A 17 -52.26 -17.02 -9.87
CA PHE A 17 -51.44 -17.52 -10.98
C PHE A 17 -52.36 -18.03 -12.11
N VAL A 18 -52.06 -17.64 -13.33
CA VAL A 18 -52.58 -18.27 -14.55
C VAL A 18 -51.39 -18.93 -15.28
N ARG A 19 -51.48 -20.28 -15.36
CA ARG A 19 -50.69 -21.13 -16.26
C ARG A 19 -51.38 -21.12 -17.64
N ALA A 20 -50.57 -20.99 -18.70
CA ALA A 20 -51.02 -21.34 -20.06
C ALA A 20 -50.08 -22.40 -20.62
N ASP A 21 -50.66 -23.56 -20.88
CA ASP A 21 -50.07 -24.71 -21.59
C ASP A 21 -50.18 -24.53 -23.11
N GLY A 22 -49.26 -25.17 -23.83
CA GLY A 22 -48.89 -25.32 -25.20
C GLY A 22 -49.95 -25.36 -26.32
N PRO A 23 -49.64 -25.73 -27.55
CA PRO A 23 -49.08 -27.02 -27.92
C PRO A 23 -48.04 -27.06 -29.08
N THR A 24 -47.44 -28.23 -29.15
CA THR A 24 -46.57 -28.83 -30.15
C THR A 24 -47.08 -28.83 -31.61
N LYS A 25 -46.15 -28.66 -32.56
CA LYS A 25 -46.07 -29.49 -33.80
C LYS A 25 -44.69 -29.30 -34.44
N GLY A 26 -44.07 -30.37 -34.71
CA GLY A 26 -42.89 -30.77 -35.33
C GLY A 26 -42.99 -30.90 -36.85
N ILE A 27 -41.84 -30.89 -37.49
CA ILE A 27 -41.55 -31.63 -38.74
C ILE A 27 -40.03 -31.87 -38.80
N SER A 28 -39.72 -33.07 -39.22
CA SER A 28 -38.48 -33.81 -39.36
C SER A 28 -37.69 -33.48 -40.63
N SER A 29 -36.41 -33.76 -40.60
CA SER A 29 -35.52 -34.37 -41.61
C SER A 29 -34.14 -33.73 -41.54
N GLY A 30 -33.04 -34.41 -41.51
CA GLY A 30 -32.57 -35.72 -41.81
C GLY A 30 -31.03 -35.67 -41.68
N CYS A 31 -30.44 -36.68 -41.05
CA CYS A 31 -29.00 -36.99 -41.10
C CYS A 31 -28.60 -37.54 -42.49
N PRO A 32 -27.28 -37.57 -42.85
CA PRO A 32 -26.52 -38.73 -42.44
C PRO A 32 -25.01 -38.55 -42.08
N HIS A 33 -24.60 -39.36 -41.19
CA HIS A 33 -23.34 -40.10 -40.99
C HIS A 33 -22.03 -39.75 -41.71
N GLY A 34 -20.97 -39.76 -40.89
CA GLY A 34 -19.59 -39.91 -41.31
C GLY A 34 -18.64 -40.07 -40.10
N VAL A 35 -18.67 -41.26 -39.50
CA VAL A 35 -17.66 -41.68 -38.51
C VAL A 35 -16.44 -42.18 -39.26
N VAL A 36 -15.26 -41.62 -39.00
CA VAL A 36 -13.97 -42.24 -39.35
C VAL A 36 -13.14 -42.28 -38.08
N ASN A 37 -12.98 -43.48 -37.55
CA ASN A 37 -12.01 -43.87 -36.54
C ASN A 37 -10.65 -44.06 -37.20
N HIS A 38 -9.60 -43.49 -36.64
CA HIS A 38 -8.23 -43.96 -36.83
C HIS A 38 -7.55 -44.13 -35.47
N PRO A 39 -6.82 -45.27 -35.31
CA PRO A 39 -6.17 -45.63 -34.06
C PRO A 39 -4.79 -44.99 -33.92
N PRO A 40 -4.21 -45.00 -32.70
CA PRO A 40 -2.91 -44.34 -32.41
C PRO A 40 -1.71 -45.16 -32.95
N PRO A 41 -0.61 -44.52 -33.32
CA PRO A 41 0.61 -45.20 -33.68
C PRO A 41 1.42 -45.64 -32.44
N LYS A 42 1.99 -46.83 -32.58
CA LYS A 42 2.82 -47.54 -31.63
C LYS A 42 4.23 -46.96 -31.56
N ASP A 43 4.83 -47.06 -30.36
CA ASP A 43 6.26 -46.90 -30.06
C ASP A 43 7.13 -47.81 -30.95
N PRO A 44 8.36 -47.40 -31.20
CA PRO A 44 9.47 -48.35 -31.29
C PRO A 44 10.55 -48.06 -30.23
N GLN A 45 10.91 -49.14 -29.57
CA GLN A 45 12.03 -49.33 -28.65
C GLN A 45 13.40 -49.33 -29.34
N SER A 46 14.40 -49.07 -28.46
CA SER A 46 15.82 -49.50 -28.47
C SER A 46 16.79 -48.77 -29.42
N ASP A 47 17.81 -48.13 -28.90
CA ASP A 47 19.07 -48.70 -28.46
C ASP A 47 20.01 -47.64 -27.84
N SER A 48 20.58 -47.97 -26.69
CA SER A 48 21.81 -47.39 -26.10
C SER A 48 23.05 -48.01 -26.77
N PRO A 49 24.32 -47.61 -26.43
CA PRO A 49 24.87 -46.63 -25.50
C PRO A 49 26.10 -45.86 -26.02
N LEU A 50 26.51 -44.79 -25.37
CA LEU A 50 27.94 -44.45 -25.26
C LEU A 50 28.22 -43.60 -24.01
N ARG A 51 28.88 -44.26 -23.04
CA ARG A 51 29.54 -43.63 -21.89
C ARG A 51 30.78 -42.90 -22.36
N LEU A 52 30.96 -41.66 -21.92
CA LEU A 52 32.29 -41.05 -21.81
C LEU A 52 32.54 -40.67 -20.34
N LEU A 53 33.43 -41.43 -19.72
CA LEU A 53 34.04 -41.18 -18.42
C LEU A 53 35.09 -40.07 -18.58
N TYR A 54 34.98 -39.02 -17.77
CA TYR A 54 36.11 -38.19 -17.39
C TYR A 54 36.34 -38.33 -15.89
N THR A 55 37.42 -39.08 -15.58
CA THR A 55 38.05 -39.14 -14.27
C THR A 55 38.91 -37.89 -14.07
N LEU A 56 38.66 -37.14 -13.02
CA LEU A 56 39.63 -36.20 -12.47
C LEU A 56 40.13 -36.74 -11.13
N SER A 57 41.43 -36.99 -11.13
CA SER A 57 42.22 -37.45 -9.98
C SER A 57 42.33 -36.39 -8.90
N VAL A 58 42.07 -36.83 -7.68
CA VAL A 58 42.37 -36.09 -6.45
C VAL A 58 43.77 -36.46 -6.01
N ALA A 59 44.67 -35.51 -5.96
CA ALA A 59 45.93 -35.65 -5.24
C ALA A 59 45.75 -35.18 -3.80
N SER A 60 45.92 -36.10 -2.88
CA SER A 60 45.99 -35.87 -1.45
C SER A 60 47.44 -35.59 -1.04
N ASP A 61 47.67 -34.50 -0.34
CA ASP A 61 48.85 -34.38 0.51
C ASP A 61 48.41 -34.17 1.96
N ARG A 62 48.69 -35.23 2.73
CA ARG A 62 48.63 -35.22 4.20
C ARG A 62 50.02 -34.82 4.72
N ALA A 63 50.07 -33.79 5.54
CA ALA A 63 51.17 -33.63 6.49
C ALA A 63 50.57 -33.62 7.91
N LYS A 64 51.05 -34.64 8.67
CA LYS A 64 50.79 -34.84 10.11
C LYS A 64 51.63 -33.87 10.90
N TYR A 65 51.06 -33.31 12.01
CA TYR A 65 51.80 -33.13 13.26
C TYR A 65 50.83 -33.23 14.45
N SER A 66 51.25 -33.93 15.48
CA SER A 66 50.58 -34.27 16.74
C SER A 66 51.30 -33.57 17.92
N PRO A 67 50.68 -33.54 19.12
CA PRO A 67 50.73 -32.43 20.06
C PRO A 67 51.68 -32.67 21.25
N SER A 68 52.09 -31.62 21.92
CA SER A 68 52.47 -31.53 23.37
C SER A 68 53.09 -30.13 23.59
N ASP A 69 52.76 -29.36 24.56
CA ASP A 69 53.07 -29.32 25.98
C ASP A 69 52.61 -28.01 26.66
N THR A 70 52.01 -28.22 27.74
CA THR A 70 51.89 -27.47 29.01
C THR A 70 52.34 -26.01 29.16
N LEU A 71 51.41 -25.26 29.80
CA LEU A 71 51.50 -23.97 30.50
C LEU A 71 52.72 -23.82 31.48
N PRO A 72 53.08 -22.54 31.81
CA PRO A 72 52.65 -22.05 33.13
C PRO A 72 52.18 -20.57 33.20
N ILE A 73 51.36 -20.38 34.21
CA ILE A 73 50.81 -19.12 34.74
C ILE A 73 51.91 -18.26 35.37
N LEU A 74 51.92 -16.94 35.13
CA LEU A 74 52.48 -15.98 36.10
C LEU A 74 51.73 -14.64 36.08
N LYS A 75 51.59 -14.08 37.28
CA LYS A 75 50.77 -13.01 37.81
C LYS A 75 51.25 -11.59 37.41
N HIS A 76 50.29 -10.65 37.43
CA HIS A 76 50.41 -9.19 37.39
C HIS A 76 51.48 -8.57 38.31
N PRO A 77 51.92 -7.30 38.00
CA PRO A 77 51.17 -6.16 38.53
C PRO A 77 51.08 -4.89 37.63
N TYR A 78 50.18 -4.02 38.02
CA TYR A 78 49.86 -2.68 37.58
C TYR A 78 51.01 -1.78 37.18
N GLN A 79 50.83 -0.99 36.12
CA GLN A 79 51.12 0.46 36.12
C GLN A 79 50.42 1.18 34.93
N ASN A 80 49.82 2.33 35.27
CA ASN A 80 49.16 3.30 34.38
C ASN A 80 50.12 3.92 33.36
N SER A 81 49.71 4.03 32.10
CA SER A 81 50.10 5.14 31.24
C SER A 81 48.98 5.44 30.24
N ILE A 82 48.31 6.57 30.47
CA ILE A 82 47.35 7.20 29.57
C ILE A 82 48.12 7.73 28.39
N VAL A 83 47.97 7.06 27.23
CA VAL A 83 48.38 7.65 25.94
C VAL A 83 47.12 8.13 25.23
N HIS A 84 46.89 9.43 25.25
CA HIS A 84 45.92 10.09 24.43
C HIS A 84 46.24 9.86 22.93
N ARG A 85 45.62 8.88 22.31
CA ARG A 85 45.46 8.84 20.87
C ARG A 85 44.31 9.77 20.51
N ILE A 86 44.63 11.03 20.13
CA ILE A 86 43.73 11.91 19.42
C ILE A 86 43.46 11.29 18.07
N ALA A 87 42.34 10.54 17.97
CA ALA A 87 41.79 10.17 16.69
C ALA A 87 41.38 11.45 15.97
N ARG A 88 42.16 11.86 14.96
CA ARG A 88 41.74 12.87 13.98
C ARG A 88 40.41 12.38 13.37
N ARG A 89 39.30 12.87 13.93
CA ARG A 89 38.03 12.87 13.22
C ARG A 89 38.27 13.60 11.90
N LYS A 90 38.20 12.90 10.78
CA LYS A 90 38.06 13.51 9.47
C LYS A 90 36.88 14.48 9.61
N ARG A 91 37.12 15.75 9.42
CA ARG A 91 36.08 16.73 9.17
C ARG A 91 35.29 16.20 7.98
N VAL A 92 34.06 15.77 8.24
CA VAL A 92 33.08 15.59 7.19
C VAL A 92 32.78 17.00 6.70
N ASP A 93 33.08 17.25 5.46
CA ASP A 93 32.73 18.51 4.79
C ASP A 93 31.20 18.68 4.87
N HIS A 94 30.73 19.62 5.68
CA HIS A 94 29.32 19.98 5.82
C HIS A 94 28.88 20.92 4.69
N SER A 95 29.02 20.51 3.46
CA SER A 95 28.57 21.31 2.30
C SER A 95 27.82 20.49 1.26
N THR A 96 26.82 19.68 1.68
CA THR A 96 25.70 19.26 0.81
C THR A 96 24.51 18.91 1.68
N SER A 97 23.76 19.90 2.14
CA SER A 97 22.40 19.72 2.68
C SER A 97 21.43 19.42 1.52
N GLY A 98 21.53 18.25 0.94
CA GLY A 98 20.72 17.83 -0.20
C GLY A 98 20.02 16.50 0.07
N TRP A 99 19.13 16.12 -0.83
CA TRP A 99 18.56 14.79 -0.85
C TRP A 99 19.67 13.74 -1.05
N SER A 100 19.58 12.61 -0.37
CA SER A 100 20.52 11.50 -0.52
C SER A 100 19.82 10.17 -0.54
N LEU A 101 20.43 9.16 -1.19
CA LEU A 101 19.91 7.81 -1.32
C LEU A 101 20.93 6.84 -0.76
N LEU A 102 20.50 6.02 0.21
CA LEU A 102 21.32 5.00 0.84
C LEU A 102 20.68 3.63 0.65
N GLN A 103 21.39 2.71 0.01
CA GLN A 103 20.99 1.31 -0.04
C GLN A 103 21.45 0.60 1.25
N ARG A 104 20.50 0.14 2.08
CA ARG A 104 20.78 -0.59 3.31
C ARG A 104 19.62 -1.46 3.73
N GLY A 105 19.90 -2.73 4.05
CA GLY A 105 18.93 -3.71 4.50
C GLY A 105 18.33 -4.52 3.35
N ASN A 106 17.61 -5.55 3.76
CA ASN A 106 16.95 -6.50 2.87
C ASN A 106 15.60 -6.88 3.49
N THR A 107 14.58 -6.97 2.68
CA THR A 107 13.20 -7.25 3.15
C THR A 107 12.95 -8.72 3.48
N GLY A 108 13.85 -9.62 3.07
CA GLY A 108 13.73 -11.06 3.28
C GLY A 108 12.67 -11.74 2.39
N VAL A 109 11.55 -11.09 2.19
CA VAL A 109 10.48 -11.43 1.23
C VAL A 109 10.32 -10.27 0.25
N SER A 110 9.79 -10.47 -0.96
CA SER A 110 9.57 -9.35 -1.88
C SER A 110 8.48 -8.42 -1.31
N ALA A 111 8.79 -7.13 -1.14
CA ALA A 111 7.87 -6.19 -0.51
C ALA A 111 6.76 -5.80 -1.49
N GLN A 112 5.72 -6.63 -1.57
CA GLN A 112 4.51 -6.32 -2.33
C GLN A 112 3.58 -5.39 -1.56
N GLN A 113 3.56 -5.51 -0.23
CA GLN A 113 2.75 -4.74 0.70
C GLN A 113 3.63 -4.29 1.86
N ILE A 114 3.53 -3.03 2.28
CA ILE A 114 4.22 -2.53 3.47
C ILE A 114 3.31 -1.65 4.32
N SER A 115 3.56 -1.67 5.63
CA SER A 115 2.92 -0.77 6.58
C SER A 115 3.81 -0.52 7.79
N VAL A 116 3.91 0.73 8.22
CA VAL A 116 4.56 1.09 9.48
C VAL A 116 3.64 0.69 10.62
N VAL A 117 4.06 -0.24 11.46
CA VAL A 117 3.24 -0.82 12.52
C VAL A 117 3.66 -0.40 13.93
N GLY A 118 4.73 0.37 14.05
CA GLY A 118 5.24 0.90 15.31
C GLY A 118 6.40 1.86 15.09
N GLU A 119 6.94 2.45 16.14
CA GLU A 119 8.09 3.37 16.02
C GLU A 119 9.31 2.67 15.41
N ARG A 120 9.42 1.35 15.64
CA ARG A 120 10.57 0.53 15.27
C ARG A 120 10.31 -0.43 14.12
N PHE A 121 9.07 -0.79 13.83
CA PHE A 121 8.79 -1.91 12.92
C PHE A 121 7.98 -1.54 11.69
N VAL A 122 8.33 -2.20 10.58
CA VAL A 122 7.57 -2.21 9.32
C VAL A 122 7.16 -3.65 9.01
N LEU A 123 5.86 -3.87 8.87
CA LEU A 123 5.33 -5.15 8.40
C LEU A 123 5.43 -5.20 6.87
N ILE A 124 5.99 -6.28 6.36
CA ILE A 124 6.16 -6.57 4.94
C ILE A 124 5.38 -7.83 4.63
N ILE A 125 4.53 -7.80 3.60
CA ILE A 125 3.76 -8.96 3.15
C ILE A 125 4.00 -9.15 1.65
N ASP A 126 4.23 -10.39 1.27
CA ASP A 126 4.45 -10.83 -0.10
C ASP A 126 3.33 -11.78 -0.58
N LYS A 127 3.43 -12.25 -1.79
CA LYS A 127 2.66 -13.37 -2.32
C LYS A 127 3.30 -14.72 -1.95
N VAL A 128 2.59 -15.79 -2.21
CA VAL A 128 3.14 -17.16 -2.13
C VAL A 128 4.13 -17.37 -3.27
N GLU A 129 5.40 -17.54 -2.92
CA GLU A 129 6.51 -17.80 -3.86
C GLU A 129 7.74 -18.36 -3.13
N HIS A 130 8.78 -18.74 -3.90
CA HIS A 130 10.06 -19.19 -3.38
C HIS A 130 10.91 -18.00 -2.90
N ASN A 131 10.70 -17.56 -1.66
CA ASN A 131 11.56 -16.56 -1.03
C ASN A 131 12.80 -17.20 -0.39
N PRO A 132 13.94 -16.49 -0.35
CA PRO A 132 15.14 -16.97 0.33
C PRO A 132 14.95 -17.05 1.85
N LEU A 133 14.19 -16.11 2.45
CA LEU A 133 13.84 -16.15 3.86
C LEU A 133 12.88 -17.31 4.13
N LYS A 134 13.12 -18.06 5.22
CA LYS A 134 12.34 -19.25 5.56
C LYS A 134 11.79 -19.20 6.97
N ILE A 135 10.63 -19.82 7.17
CA ILE A 135 10.01 -20.08 8.46
C ILE A 135 9.53 -21.53 8.50
N ASN A 136 9.89 -22.28 9.55
CA ASN A 136 9.52 -23.69 9.72
C ASN A 136 9.87 -24.58 8.50
N GLY A 137 11.01 -24.30 7.85
CA GLY A 137 11.49 -25.04 6.67
C GLY A 137 10.82 -24.69 5.34
N ARG A 138 9.86 -23.77 5.32
CA ARG A 138 9.15 -23.28 4.12
C ARG A 138 9.57 -21.85 3.79
N PRO A 139 9.38 -21.36 2.55
CA PRO A 139 9.53 -19.95 2.24
C PRO A 139 8.62 -19.09 3.14
N ALA A 140 9.15 -17.98 3.65
CA ALA A 140 8.34 -16.98 4.31
C ALA A 140 7.63 -16.10 3.26
N TRP A 141 6.41 -15.65 3.57
CA TRP A 141 5.62 -14.72 2.71
C TRP A 141 5.27 -13.44 3.47
N ALA A 142 5.77 -13.30 4.69
CA ALA A 142 5.73 -12.06 5.43
C ALA A 142 6.97 -11.96 6.32
N ALA A 143 7.33 -10.73 6.64
CA ALA A 143 8.44 -10.43 7.53
C ALA A 143 8.17 -9.13 8.31
N LEU A 144 8.70 -9.07 9.51
CA LEU A 144 8.77 -7.85 10.30
C LEU A 144 10.19 -7.28 10.17
N TYR A 145 10.29 -6.07 9.64
CA TYR A 145 11.55 -5.37 9.46
C TYR A 145 11.79 -4.39 10.60
N ASP A 146 12.97 -4.46 11.21
CA ASP A 146 13.41 -3.58 12.27
C ASP A 146 14.14 -2.34 11.70
N LEU A 147 13.60 -1.16 11.97
CA LEU A 147 14.12 0.12 11.48
C LEU A 147 15.45 0.54 12.15
N GLU A 148 15.78 -0.02 13.33
CA GLU A 148 17.01 0.28 14.08
C GLU A 148 18.15 -0.66 13.67
N THR A 149 17.91 -1.96 13.73
CA THR A 149 18.93 -2.99 13.45
C THR A 149 19.06 -3.31 11.97
N HIS A 150 18.00 -3.07 11.18
CA HIS A 150 17.87 -3.48 9.77
C HIS A 150 17.78 -5.00 9.58
N GLU A 151 17.41 -5.72 10.63
CA GLU A 151 17.16 -7.16 10.61
C GLU A 151 15.71 -7.47 10.25
N VAL A 152 15.44 -8.70 9.83
CA VAL A 152 14.11 -9.18 9.49
C VAL A 152 13.76 -10.44 10.28
N VAL A 153 12.54 -10.47 10.80
CA VAL A 153 11.96 -11.63 11.46
C VAL A 153 10.89 -12.21 10.53
N PRO A 154 11.00 -13.48 10.10
CA PRO A 154 9.99 -14.09 9.24
C PRO A 154 8.69 -14.30 10.01
N LEU A 155 7.56 -14.03 9.35
CA LEU A 155 6.22 -14.27 9.87
C LEU A 155 5.50 -15.34 9.06
N SER A 156 4.70 -16.14 9.75
CA SER A 156 3.92 -17.21 9.12
C SER A 156 2.61 -16.67 8.58
N LEU A 157 2.26 -17.05 7.35
CA LEU A 157 0.95 -16.90 6.75
C LEU A 157 0.35 -18.26 6.41
N LYS A 158 -0.96 -18.42 6.64
CA LYS A 158 -1.72 -19.63 6.31
C LYS A 158 -2.32 -19.54 4.92
N THR A 159 -2.84 -18.37 4.55
CA THR A 159 -3.56 -18.15 3.30
C THR A 159 -2.77 -17.28 2.32
N ASN A 160 -3.00 -17.47 1.03
CA ASN A 160 -2.32 -16.72 -0.03
C ASN A 160 -2.73 -15.24 0.01
N SER A 161 -1.78 -14.36 0.36
CA SER A 161 -1.96 -12.90 0.46
C SER A 161 -1.71 -12.15 -0.86
N PHE A 162 -1.55 -12.86 -1.96
CA PHE A 162 -1.26 -12.26 -3.26
C PHE A 162 -2.28 -11.20 -3.64
N CYS A 163 -1.81 -9.95 -3.72
CA CYS A 163 -2.62 -8.79 -4.07
C CYS A 163 -3.79 -8.53 -3.10
N ALA A 164 -3.62 -8.83 -1.82
CA ALA A 164 -4.54 -8.40 -0.77
C ALA A 164 -4.49 -6.88 -0.58
N GLY A 165 -5.61 -6.29 -0.17
CA GLY A 165 -5.66 -4.94 0.38
C GLY A 165 -5.38 -4.94 1.89
N GLY A 166 -5.28 -3.77 2.50
CA GLY A 166 -5.09 -3.69 3.95
C GLY A 166 -5.48 -2.34 4.55
N SER A 167 -5.74 -2.33 5.83
CA SER A 167 -6.09 -1.15 6.60
C SER A 167 -5.92 -1.40 8.10
N PHE A 168 -5.98 -0.35 8.90
CA PHE A 168 -5.99 -0.44 10.36
C PHE A 168 -7.41 -0.30 10.90
N LEU A 169 -7.76 -1.07 11.92
CA LEU A 169 -8.88 -0.79 12.80
C LEU A 169 -8.54 0.36 13.77
N SER A 170 -9.56 0.94 14.41
CA SER A 170 -9.37 2.02 15.39
C SER A 170 -8.48 1.64 16.58
N ASN A 171 -8.38 0.36 16.92
CA ASN A 171 -7.51 -0.13 17.99
C ASN A 171 -6.04 -0.34 17.58
N GLY A 172 -5.70 -0.01 16.34
CA GLY A 172 -4.36 -0.18 15.78
C GLY A 172 -4.03 -1.57 15.24
N THR A 173 -4.97 -2.52 15.28
CA THR A 173 -4.80 -3.81 14.62
C THR A 173 -4.83 -3.63 13.10
N LEU A 174 -3.77 -4.07 12.42
CA LEU A 174 -3.73 -4.09 10.96
C LEU A 174 -4.49 -5.31 10.44
N LEU A 175 -5.31 -5.08 9.42
CA LEU A 175 -5.98 -6.11 8.63
C LEU A 175 -5.33 -6.22 7.25
N SER A 176 -5.03 -7.45 6.81
CA SER A 176 -4.76 -7.78 5.41
C SER A 176 -5.93 -8.60 4.88
N LEU A 177 -6.56 -8.11 3.80
CA LEU A 177 -7.91 -8.49 3.38
C LEU A 177 -7.91 -9.01 1.95
N GLY A 178 -8.45 -10.21 1.75
CA GLY A 178 -8.47 -10.85 0.45
C GLY A 178 -7.16 -11.54 0.10
N GLY A 179 -6.90 -11.70 -1.17
CA GLY A 179 -5.75 -12.42 -1.69
C GLY A 179 -6.12 -13.32 -2.86
N ASN A 180 -5.40 -14.40 -3.08
CA ASN A 180 -5.62 -15.30 -4.22
C ASN A 180 -6.02 -16.73 -3.78
N ALA A 181 -6.46 -17.51 -4.73
CA ALA A 181 -6.57 -18.96 -4.60
C ALA A 181 -5.18 -19.57 -4.30
N PRO A 182 -5.11 -20.83 -3.80
CA PRO A 182 -3.84 -21.49 -3.56
C PRO A 182 -2.97 -21.53 -4.82
N GLU A 183 -1.69 -21.21 -4.65
CA GLU A 183 -0.75 -21.26 -5.76
C GLU A 183 -0.40 -22.71 -6.09
N TYR A 184 0.05 -22.93 -7.29
CA TYR A 184 0.38 -24.18 -7.99
C TYR A 184 0.50 -25.49 -7.22
N ASN A 185 0.10 -26.58 -7.92
CA ASN A 185 0.30 -27.97 -7.50
C ASN A 185 -0.05 -28.20 -6.04
N LYS A 186 -1.34 -28.14 -5.73
CA LYS A 186 -1.97 -28.40 -4.44
C LYS A 186 -1.01 -29.09 -3.45
N GLY A 187 -0.25 -28.30 -2.69
CA GLY A 187 0.62 -28.82 -1.66
C GLY A 187 2.10 -28.46 -1.71
N GLU A 188 2.63 -27.84 -2.78
CA GLU A 188 4.03 -27.43 -2.84
C GLU A 188 4.38 -26.42 -1.76
N PHE A 189 3.56 -25.38 -1.61
CA PHE A 189 3.74 -24.36 -0.57
C PHE A 189 2.88 -24.62 0.66
N GLY A 190 1.78 -25.39 0.53
CA GLY A 190 0.83 -25.66 1.61
C GLY A 190 0.01 -24.43 2.03
N ASP A 191 -0.16 -23.46 1.12
CA ASP A 191 -1.00 -22.30 1.31
C ASP A 191 -2.48 -22.63 1.13
N ALA A 192 -3.33 -21.88 1.80
CA ALA A 192 -4.78 -21.98 1.69
C ALA A 192 -5.36 -20.81 0.86
N ASN A 193 -6.64 -20.93 0.48
CA ASN A 193 -7.33 -19.90 -0.29
C ASN A 193 -7.43 -18.58 0.49
N GLY A 194 -6.87 -17.52 -0.09
CA GLY A 194 -6.82 -16.17 0.48
C GLY A 194 -7.96 -15.25 0.06
N LEU A 195 -8.77 -15.61 -0.94
CA LEU A 195 -9.76 -14.70 -1.55
C LEU A 195 -10.76 -14.08 -0.56
N GLN A 196 -11.10 -14.78 0.53
CA GLN A 196 -11.99 -14.27 1.57
C GLN A 196 -11.29 -14.10 2.93
N SER A 197 -9.97 -14.17 2.96
CA SER A 197 -9.21 -14.14 4.22
C SER A 197 -9.21 -12.78 4.86
N VAL A 198 -9.28 -12.79 6.20
CA VAL A 198 -9.04 -11.65 7.08
C VAL A 198 -7.86 -12.02 7.98
N ARG A 199 -6.73 -11.37 7.78
CA ARG A 199 -5.50 -11.58 8.54
C ARG A 199 -5.31 -10.43 9.50
N PHE A 200 -5.01 -10.73 10.75
CA PHE A 200 -4.89 -9.77 11.84
C PHE A 200 -3.44 -9.69 12.28
N TYR A 201 -2.91 -8.49 12.30
CA TYR A 201 -1.62 -8.22 12.94
C TYR A 201 -1.82 -7.12 13.98
N THR A 202 -1.70 -7.49 15.27
CA THR A 202 -1.71 -6.51 16.37
C THR A 202 -0.27 -6.18 16.72
N PRO A 203 0.17 -4.93 16.48
CA PRO A 203 1.55 -4.53 16.73
C PRO A 203 1.95 -4.69 18.19
N CYS A 204 3.20 -5.09 18.44
CA CYS A 204 3.86 -5.16 19.73
C CYS A 204 5.23 -4.49 19.67
N ASP A 205 5.72 -4.04 20.81
CA ASP A 205 6.96 -3.25 20.86
C ASP A 205 8.23 -4.15 20.90
N ASP A 206 8.09 -5.44 21.21
CA ASP A 206 9.19 -6.42 21.26
C ASP A 206 9.46 -7.15 19.93
N GLY A 207 8.61 -6.95 18.92
CA GLY A 207 8.73 -7.61 17.62
C GLY A 207 8.29 -9.08 17.59
N ASN A 208 7.76 -9.64 18.67
CA ASN A 208 7.33 -11.04 18.76
C ASN A 208 5.85 -11.25 18.42
N CYS A 209 5.25 -10.37 17.63
CA CYS A 209 3.87 -10.48 17.20
C CYS A 209 3.72 -11.42 15.99
N ALA A 210 2.58 -12.11 15.93
CA ALA A 210 2.23 -12.99 14.83
C ALA A 210 1.07 -12.43 14.00
N ILE A 211 1.00 -12.87 12.74
CA ILE A 211 -0.20 -12.69 11.92
C ILE A 211 -1.17 -13.83 12.26
N ASN A 212 -2.37 -13.47 12.70
CA ASN A 212 -3.41 -14.41 13.11
C ASN A 212 -4.48 -14.52 12.02
N GLU A 213 -4.88 -15.75 11.72
CA GLU A 213 -5.91 -16.07 10.74
C GLU A 213 -6.89 -17.08 11.34
N TYR A 214 -8.18 -16.73 11.38
CA TYR A 214 -9.23 -17.53 11.98
C TYR A 214 -10.16 -18.08 10.90
N ASP A 215 -10.35 -19.41 10.84
CA ASP A 215 -11.20 -20.06 9.83
C ASP A 215 -12.67 -19.61 9.88
N SER A 216 -13.13 -19.19 11.06
CA SER A 216 -14.49 -18.67 11.28
C SER A 216 -14.67 -17.20 10.86
N ILE A 217 -13.58 -16.47 10.59
CA ILE A 217 -13.63 -15.05 10.22
C ILE A 217 -13.24 -14.89 8.76
N LYS A 218 -14.23 -14.56 7.93
CA LYS A 218 -14.04 -14.38 6.49
C LYS A 218 -14.84 -13.19 5.99
N MET A 219 -14.35 -12.59 4.91
CA MET A 219 -15.14 -11.65 4.13
C MET A 219 -16.37 -12.36 3.52
N ALA A 220 -17.43 -11.60 3.28
CA ALA A 220 -18.66 -12.12 2.70
C ALA A 220 -18.47 -12.55 1.24
N SER A 221 -17.54 -11.93 0.52
CA SER A 221 -17.26 -12.24 -0.89
C SER A 221 -15.77 -12.39 -1.17
N ALA A 222 -15.45 -13.16 -2.22
CA ALA A 222 -14.09 -13.36 -2.69
C ALA A 222 -13.54 -12.08 -3.32
N ARG A 223 -12.31 -11.67 -2.94
CA ARG A 223 -11.66 -10.46 -3.43
C ARG A 223 -10.17 -10.64 -3.65
N TRP A 224 -9.77 -10.53 -4.89
CA TRP A 224 -8.40 -10.30 -5.34
C TRP A 224 -8.31 -8.85 -5.82
N TYR A 225 -7.30 -8.07 -5.42
CA TYR A 225 -7.18 -6.63 -5.71
C TYR A 225 -8.28 -5.72 -5.12
N PRO A 226 -8.74 -5.90 -3.87
CA PRO A 226 -9.62 -4.93 -3.23
C PRO A 226 -8.82 -3.77 -2.63
N THR A 227 -9.41 -2.60 -2.56
CA THR A 227 -8.89 -1.48 -1.75
C THR A 227 -9.64 -1.41 -0.43
N SER A 228 -8.93 -1.07 0.66
CA SER A 228 -9.51 -1.02 2.01
C SER A 228 -9.14 0.27 2.72
N ILE A 229 -10.11 0.91 3.37
CA ILE A 229 -9.87 2.15 4.13
C ILE A 229 -10.54 2.11 5.49
N ARG A 230 -9.96 2.79 6.48
CA ARG A 230 -10.56 3.03 7.78
C ARG A 230 -11.61 4.14 7.70
N LEU A 231 -12.78 3.90 8.28
CA LEU A 231 -13.88 4.84 8.34
C LEU A 231 -13.89 5.67 9.63
N PRO A 232 -14.66 6.78 9.68
CA PRO A 232 -14.81 7.59 10.87
C PRO A 232 -15.35 6.87 12.12
N ASP A 233 -16.03 5.74 11.96
CA ASP A 233 -16.48 4.90 13.07
C ASP A 233 -15.45 3.84 13.51
N GLY A 234 -14.27 3.84 12.90
CA GLY A 234 -13.18 2.93 13.21
C GLY A 234 -13.24 1.56 12.53
N SER A 235 -14.30 1.26 11.79
CA SER A 235 -14.40 0.05 10.96
C SER A 235 -13.62 0.21 9.64
N VAL A 236 -13.46 -0.88 8.90
CA VAL A 236 -12.80 -0.90 7.60
C VAL A 236 -13.83 -1.15 6.50
N MET A 237 -13.84 -0.29 5.47
CA MET A 237 -14.59 -0.45 4.22
C MET A 237 -13.70 -1.12 3.18
N ILE A 238 -14.23 -2.11 2.47
CA ILE A 238 -13.53 -2.95 1.48
C ILE A 238 -14.24 -2.79 0.14
N VAL A 239 -13.53 -2.35 -0.88
CA VAL A 239 -14.10 -1.91 -2.15
C VAL A 239 -13.57 -2.73 -3.31
N GLY A 240 -14.47 -3.32 -4.10
CA GLY A 240 -14.16 -3.94 -5.38
C GLY A 240 -13.32 -5.20 -5.32
N GLY A 241 -12.47 -5.36 -6.30
CA GLY A 241 -11.66 -6.56 -6.55
C GLY A 241 -12.32 -7.52 -7.52
N SER A 242 -11.77 -8.73 -7.63
CA SER A 242 -12.29 -9.82 -8.46
C SER A 242 -12.34 -11.14 -7.70
N THR A 243 -13.12 -12.09 -8.19
CA THR A 243 -13.29 -13.41 -7.57
C THR A 243 -12.17 -14.39 -7.89
N GLU A 244 -11.27 -14.03 -8.79
CA GLU A 244 -10.06 -14.79 -9.15
C GLU A 244 -9.00 -13.87 -9.73
N GLY A 245 -7.72 -14.29 -9.74
CA GLY A 245 -6.61 -13.55 -10.31
C GLY A 245 -6.67 -13.52 -11.84
N ALA A 246 -6.47 -12.31 -12.43
CA ALA A 246 -6.42 -12.13 -13.88
C ALA A 246 -5.63 -10.87 -14.26
N PHE A 247 -5.06 -10.84 -15.48
CA PHE A 247 -4.41 -9.63 -16.00
C PHE A 247 -5.37 -8.44 -16.15
N ARG A 248 -6.63 -8.71 -16.42
CA ARG A 248 -7.70 -7.71 -16.49
C ARG A 248 -8.96 -8.26 -15.85
N ASN A 249 -9.75 -7.38 -15.30
CA ASN A 249 -11.07 -7.75 -14.82
C ASN A 249 -12.01 -8.08 -16.01
N SER A 250 -13.13 -8.71 -15.73
CA SER A 250 -14.15 -9.04 -16.72
C SER A 250 -15.50 -9.20 -16.03
N ALA A 251 -16.58 -9.14 -16.78
CA ALA A 251 -17.93 -9.34 -16.22
C ALA A 251 -18.09 -10.70 -15.49
N LYS A 252 -17.28 -11.72 -15.86
CA LYS A 252 -17.33 -13.06 -15.25
C LYS A 252 -16.76 -13.08 -13.83
N ILE A 253 -15.70 -12.31 -13.58
CA ILE A 253 -14.93 -12.38 -12.33
C ILE A 253 -15.00 -11.09 -11.50
N ASN A 254 -15.60 -10.04 -12.02
CA ASN A 254 -15.77 -8.77 -11.31
C ASN A 254 -16.54 -8.97 -10.00
N ASN A 255 -16.04 -8.36 -8.94
CA ASN A 255 -16.79 -8.20 -7.70
C ASN A 255 -17.17 -6.72 -7.51
N PRO A 256 -18.25 -6.24 -8.14
CA PRO A 256 -18.65 -4.85 -8.08
C PRO A 256 -19.41 -4.54 -6.79
N THR A 257 -18.81 -4.88 -5.63
CA THR A 257 -19.46 -4.71 -4.35
C THR A 257 -18.55 -4.05 -3.32
N ILE A 258 -19.19 -3.50 -2.29
CA ILE A 258 -18.57 -2.92 -1.11
C ILE A 258 -19.01 -3.72 0.10
N GLU A 259 -18.06 -4.03 0.99
CA GLU A 259 -18.36 -4.66 2.29
C GLU A 259 -17.54 -4.03 3.42
N TYR A 260 -17.82 -4.40 4.66
CA TYR A 260 -17.25 -3.77 5.84
C TYR A 260 -16.71 -4.82 6.80
N TYR A 261 -15.64 -4.46 7.51
CA TYR A 261 -15.16 -5.26 8.63
C TYR A 261 -15.06 -4.39 9.91
N PRO A 262 -15.70 -4.77 11.02
CA PRO A 262 -16.70 -5.84 11.12
C PRO A 262 -17.91 -5.63 10.19
N PRO A 263 -18.66 -6.70 9.86
CA PRO A 263 -19.84 -6.60 9.00
C PRO A 263 -20.87 -5.62 9.54
N LYS A 264 -21.45 -4.78 8.66
CA LYS A 264 -22.48 -3.79 9.00
C LYS A 264 -23.84 -4.16 8.44
N THR A 265 -24.88 -3.73 9.12
CA THR A 265 -26.26 -3.74 8.62
C THR A 265 -26.71 -2.29 8.47
N PHE A 266 -27.14 -1.89 7.27
CA PHE A 266 -27.65 -0.55 6.98
C PHE A 266 -29.19 -0.62 6.96
N GLY A 267 -29.83 -0.35 8.10
CA GLY A 267 -31.29 -0.39 8.21
C GLY A 267 -31.88 -1.76 7.84
N PHE A 268 -33.08 -1.76 7.26
CA PHE A 268 -33.82 -2.99 6.96
C PHE A 268 -33.50 -3.64 5.60
N THR A 269 -32.69 -3.04 4.74
CA THR A 269 -32.63 -3.41 3.31
C THR A 269 -31.26 -3.77 2.75
N ALA A 270 -30.15 -3.32 3.33
CA ALA A 270 -28.83 -3.59 2.77
C ALA A 270 -27.98 -4.46 3.69
N LYS A 271 -27.84 -5.72 3.36
CA LYS A 271 -26.78 -6.58 3.91
C LYS A 271 -25.52 -6.40 3.08
N SER A 272 -24.35 -6.32 3.74
CA SER A 272 -23.07 -6.45 3.07
C SER A 272 -22.95 -7.86 2.41
N PRO A 273 -22.41 -7.99 1.19
CA PRO A 273 -21.83 -6.96 0.31
C PRO A 273 -22.88 -6.13 -0.46
N ILE A 274 -22.59 -4.85 -0.64
CA ILE A 274 -23.47 -3.89 -1.30
C ILE A 274 -23.02 -3.73 -2.75
N TYR A 275 -23.95 -3.87 -3.70
CA TYR A 275 -23.67 -3.69 -5.13
C TYR A 275 -23.37 -2.21 -5.45
N SER A 276 -22.32 -1.97 -6.25
CA SER A 276 -21.90 -0.68 -6.76
C SER A 276 -22.05 -0.61 -8.28
N PRO A 277 -23.00 0.17 -8.81
CA PRO A 277 -23.11 0.45 -10.23
C PRO A 277 -21.83 1.04 -10.83
N PHE A 278 -21.10 1.88 -10.06
CA PHE A 278 -19.84 2.45 -10.46
C PHE A 278 -18.77 1.38 -10.74
N LEU A 279 -18.56 0.46 -9.81
CA LEU A 279 -17.57 -0.61 -9.98
C LEU A 279 -17.95 -1.57 -11.12
N ASN A 280 -19.24 -1.66 -11.46
CA ASN A 280 -19.66 -2.47 -12.58
C ASN A 280 -19.40 -1.77 -13.92
N ARG A 281 -19.70 -0.45 -14.04
CA ARG A 281 -19.50 0.30 -15.29
C ARG A 281 -18.05 0.64 -15.60
N THR A 282 -17.16 0.60 -14.62
CA THR A 282 -15.72 0.91 -14.79
C THR A 282 -14.87 -0.30 -15.20
N LEU A 283 -15.51 -1.44 -15.57
CA LEU A 283 -14.80 -2.54 -16.22
C LEU A 283 -14.08 -2.02 -17.48
N ILE A 284 -12.97 -2.62 -17.83
CA ILE A 284 -12.29 -3.83 -17.40
C ILE A 284 -11.02 -3.54 -16.57
N THR A 285 -10.76 -2.28 -16.27
CA THR A 285 -9.55 -1.80 -15.58
C THR A 285 -9.93 -1.09 -14.28
N ASN A 286 -10.59 -1.80 -13.36
CA ASN A 286 -11.13 -1.27 -12.12
C ASN A 286 -10.59 -1.97 -10.85
N LEU A 287 -9.50 -2.72 -10.99
CA LEU A 287 -8.86 -3.42 -9.87
C LEU A 287 -7.95 -2.48 -9.09
N PHE A 288 -7.89 -2.63 -7.76
CA PHE A 288 -7.31 -1.66 -6.84
C PHE A 288 -7.83 -0.24 -7.11
N PRO A 289 -9.15 0.03 -6.95
CA PRO A 289 -9.66 1.37 -7.09
C PRO A 289 -8.97 2.32 -6.10
N ILE A 290 -8.76 3.57 -6.48
CA ILE A 290 -8.28 4.61 -5.57
C ILE A 290 -9.44 5.00 -4.66
N VAL A 291 -9.29 4.80 -3.34
CA VAL A 291 -10.36 5.05 -2.36
C VAL A 291 -9.81 5.92 -1.23
N ILE A 292 -10.45 7.05 -0.98
CA ILE A 292 -10.01 8.05 0.00
C ILE A 292 -11.20 8.47 0.87
N ALA A 293 -11.11 8.30 2.20
CA ALA A 293 -12.06 8.87 3.13
C ALA A 293 -11.91 10.40 3.16
N LEU A 294 -13.01 11.14 3.05
CA LEU A 294 -12.98 12.59 2.96
C LEU A 294 -13.29 13.23 4.33
N PRO A 295 -12.83 14.46 4.61
CA PRO A 295 -13.18 15.23 5.81
C PRO A 295 -14.61 15.79 5.73
N MET A 296 -15.47 15.14 5.00
CA MET A 296 -16.88 15.47 4.79
C MET A 296 -17.73 14.37 5.40
N PRO A 297 -18.87 14.72 6.05
CA PRO A 297 -19.71 13.71 6.67
C PRO A 297 -20.05 12.57 5.71
N GLU A 298 -19.65 11.34 6.10
CA GLU A 298 -19.99 10.08 5.41
C GLU A 298 -19.49 9.92 3.96
N MET A 299 -18.62 10.82 3.47
CA MET A 299 -18.23 10.85 2.06
C MET A 299 -16.88 10.18 1.81
N ILE A 300 -16.85 9.39 0.76
CA ILE A 300 -15.67 8.68 0.26
C ILE A 300 -15.46 9.06 -1.21
N PHE A 301 -14.23 9.41 -1.58
CA PHE A 301 -13.82 9.52 -2.98
C PHE A 301 -13.42 8.14 -3.51
N ILE A 302 -13.94 7.75 -4.66
CA ILE A 302 -13.57 6.50 -5.34
C ILE A 302 -13.27 6.80 -6.80
N ALA A 303 -12.10 6.34 -7.28
CA ALA A 303 -11.75 6.40 -8.70
C ALA A 303 -11.38 5.00 -9.23
N ALA A 304 -11.86 4.68 -10.42
CA ALA A 304 -11.56 3.43 -11.11
C ALA A 304 -11.63 3.65 -12.64
N ASN A 305 -10.75 2.99 -13.38
CA ASN A 305 -10.59 3.20 -14.83
C ASN A 305 -10.24 4.68 -15.09
N ASN A 306 -11.00 5.38 -15.89
CA ASN A 306 -10.88 6.82 -16.14
C ASN A 306 -12.04 7.63 -15.52
N ASP A 307 -12.73 7.08 -14.53
CA ASP A 307 -13.93 7.64 -13.93
C ASP A 307 -13.76 7.82 -12.41
N ALA A 308 -14.54 8.71 -11.80
CA ALA A 308 -14.52 8.98 -10.38
C ALA A 308 -15.92 9.27 -9.83
N MET A 309 -16.11 9.06 -8.52
CA MET A 309 -17.35 9.37 -7.82
C MET A 309 -17.12 9.78 -6.37
N LEU A 310 -18.12 10.40 -5.79
CA LEU A 310 -18.33 10.48 -4.35
C LEU A 310 -19.34 9.40 -3.92
N TYR A 311 -19.00 8.69 -2.86
CA TYR A 311 -19.84 7.64 -2.29
C TYR A 311 -20.19 7.97 -0.84
N ASN A 312 -21.48 8.07 -0.54
CA ASN A 312 -21.95 8.16 0.85
C ASN A 312 -22.07 6.74 1.42
N TRP A 313 -21.20 6.41 2.37
CA TRP A 313 -21.11 5.03 2.87
C TRP A 313 -22.21 4.65 3.85
N LYS A 314 -23.00 5.59 4.37
CA LYS A 314 -24.17 5.29 5.21
C LYS A 314 -25.44 5.09 4.42
N THR A 315 -25.64 5.90 3.38
CA THR A 315 -26.84 5.82 2.53
C THR A 315 -26.64 4.93 1.31
N ASN A 316 -25.40 4.51 1.04
CA ASN A 316 -25.02 3.74 -0.15
C ASN A 316 -25.32 4.44 -1.47
N THR A 317 -25.22 5.76 -1.51
CA THR A 317 -25.48 6.56 -2.70
C THR A 317 -24.20 6.93 -3.42
N GLU A 318 -24.23 6.80 -4.76
CA GLU A 318 -23.15 7.17 -5.66
C GLU A 318 -23.46 8.51 -6.34
N SER A 319 -22.54 9.45 -6.29
CA SER A 319 -22.62 10.75 -6.98
C SER A 319 -21.44 10.85 -7.95
N PRO A 320 -21.67 10.87 -9.28
CA PRO A 320 -20.60 10.91 -10.26
C PRO A 320 -19.81 12.21 -10.19
N LEU A 321 -18.51 12.11 -10.44
CA LEU A 321 -17.61 13.23 -10.68
C LEU A 321 -17.27 13.28 -12.19
N PRO A 322 -16.74 14.41 -12.70
CA PRO A 322 -16.19 14.44 -14.04
C PRO A 322 -15.13 13.35 -14.25
N PRO A 323 -15.12 12.64 -15.40
CA PRO A 323 -14.10 11.66 -15.71
C PRO A 323 -12.71 12.32 -15.81
N PHE A 324 -11.65 11.52 -15.65
CA PHE A 324 -10.30 12.04 -15.81
C PHE A 324 -10.07 12.56 -17.24
N PRO A 325 -9.51 13.77 -17.36
CA PRO A 325 -9.21 14.36 -18.65
C PRO A 325 -8.24 13.49 -19.48
N ASN A 326 -8.27 13.68 -20.81
CA ASN A 326 -7.43 12.95 -21.76
C ASN A 326 -7.63 11.43 -21.72
N ARG A 327 -8.73 10.95 -21.13
CA ARG A 327 -9.05 9.52 -20.98
C ARG A 327 -7.96 8.73 -20.24
N VAL A 328 -7.21 9.38 -19.36
CA VAL A 328 -6.18 8.70 -18.57
C VAL A 328 -6.85 7.74 -17.59
N ARG A 329 -6.43 6.48 -17.65
CA ARG A 329 -6.83 5.41 -16.73
C ARG A 329 -5.82 5.29 -15.61
N VAL A 330 -6.31 5.06 -14.39
CA VAL A 330 -5.51 5.16 -13.17
C VAL A 330 -5.53 3.91 -12.29
N THR A 331 -6.20 2.85 -12.73
CA THR A 331 -6.30 1.59 -11.98
C THR A 331 -5.77 0.40 -12.76
N TYR A 332 -5.38 -0.67 -12.06
CA TYR A 332 -4.71 -1.83 -12.63
C TYR A 332 -5.46 -2.44 -13.84
N PRO A 333 -4.74 -2.76 -14.92
CA PRO A 333 -3.29 -2.72 -15.10
C PRO A 333 -2.72 -1.38 -15.60
N PHE A 334 -3.53 -0.35 -15.78
CA PHE A 334 -3.15 1.00 -16.24
C PHE A 334 -2.89 1.94 -15.05
N THR A 335 -2.15 1.46 -14.09
CA THR A 335 -2.03 1.95 -12.73
C THR A 335 -1.39 3.34 -12.63
N GLY A 336 -2.17 4.32 -12.16
CA GLY A 336 -1.69 5.56 -11.56
C GLY A 336 -1.68 5.45 -10.02
N SER A 337 -1.59 6.58 -9.34
CA SER A 337 -1.71 6.67 -7.88
C SER A 337 -2.47 7.92 -7.48
N GLY A 338 -3.16 7.88 -6.33
CA GLY A 338 -3.93 9.01 -5.82
C GLY A 338 -3.73 9.25 -4.33
N ILE A 339 -3.83 10.52 -3.93
CA ILE A 339 -3.63 10.96 -2.55
C ILE A 339 -4.54 12.13 -2.18
N LEU A 340 -4.94 12.21 -0.91
CA LEU A 340 -5.55 13.40 -0.34
C LEU A 340 -4.46 14.42 0.00
N LEU A 341 -4.58 15.65 -0.49
CA LEU A 341 -3.67 16.74 -0.15
C LEU A 341 -3.86 17.17 1.30
N PRO A 342 -2.89 17.88 1.91
CA PRO A 342 -2.94 18.25 3.31
C PRO A 342 -4.23 18.97 3.70
N LEU A 343 -4.84 18.51 4.78
CA LEU A 343 -5.99 19.17 5.39
C LEU A 343 -5.52 20.25 6.38
N SER A 344 -6.15 21.42 6.37
CA SER A 344 -5.82 22.53 7.27
C SER A 344 -7.06 23.15 7.90
N PRO A 345 -7.01 23.54 9.18
CA PRO A 345 -8.07 24.34 9.81
C PRO A 345 -8.23 25.70 9.11
N ASP A 346 -7.17 26.28 8.52
CA ASP A 346 -7.17 27.59 7.86
C ASP A 346 -8.19 27.68 6.71
N ASN A 347 -8.50 26.55 6.05
CA ASN A 347 -9.47 26.48 4.97
C ASN A 347 -10.67 25.59 5.29
N GLY A 348 -10.94 25.35 6.59
CA GLY A 348 -12.04 24.49 7.04
C GLY A 348 -11.88 23.03 6.62
N TYR A 349 -10.65 22.54 6.51
CA TYR A 349 -10.31 21.17 6.07
C TYR A 349 -10.86 20.82 4.68
N THR A 350 -10.91 21.79 3.79
CA THR A 350 -11.39 21.60 2.42
C THR A 350 -10.62 20.49 1.72
N PRO A 351 -11.30 19.41 1.26
CA PRO A 351 -10.63 18.28 0.64
C PRO A 351 -10.21 18.58 -0.80
N GLU A 352 -8.97 18.24 -1.12
CA GLU A 352 -8.46 18.25 -2.48
C GLU A 352 -7.74 16.93 -2.76
N VAL A 353 -8.06 16.28 -3.88
CA VAL A 353 -7.43 15.03 -4.30
C VAL A 353 -6.48 15.29 -5.47
N LEU A 354 -5.36 14.57 -5.46
CA LEU A 354 -4.37 14.55 -6.53
C LEU A 354 -4.24 13.12 -7.05
N VAL A 355 -4.34 12.92 -8.38
CA VAL A 355 -4.17 11.61 -9.02
C VAL A 355 -3.15 11.76 -10.16
N CYS A 356 -2.07 10.99 -10.12
CA CYS A 356 -0.93 11.11 -11.03
C CYS A 356 -0.61 9.81 -11.76
N GLY A 357 -0.13 9.93 -13.00
CA GLY A 357 0.34 8.80 -13.79
C GLY A 357 -0.77 8.00 -14.45
N GLY A 358 -0.53 6.71 -14.68
CA GLY A 358 -1.42 5.87 -15.47
C GLY A 358 -1.15 5.93 -16.96
N THR A 359 -2.15 5.68 -17.79
CA THR A 359 -2.02 5.74 -19.26
C THR A 359 -3.37 6.02 -19.93
N ASN A 360 -3.36 6.58 -21.14
CA ASN A 360 -4.56 6.80 -21.95
C ASN A 360 -4.79 5.71 -23.02
N LEU A 361 -4.10 4.59 -22.93
CA LEU A 361 -4.31 3.43 -23.80
C LEU A 361 -5.78 2.96 -23.74
N ASP A 362 -6.29 2.49 -24.87
CA ASP A 362 -7.62 1.87 -24.91
C ASP A 362 -7.59 0.54 -24.15
N ASP A 363 -8.39 0.41 -23.11
CA ASP A 363 -8.46 -0.80 -22.30
C ASP A 363 -9.11 -1.99 -23.01
N ARG A 364 -9.74 -1.78 -24.18
CA ARG A 364 -10.28 -2.84 -25.02
C ARG A 364 -9.22 -3.53 -25.89
N LEU A 365 -8.02 -2.96 -26.02
CA LEU A 365 -6.91 -3.59 -26.73
C LEU A 365 -6.58 -4.94 -26.10
N SER A 366 -6.36 -5.97 -26.92
CA SER A 366 -5.92 -7.28 -26.43
C SER A 366 -4.52 -7.17 -25.78
N SER A 367 -4.16 -8.11 -24.90
CA SER A 367 -2.80 -8.16 -24.35
C SER A 367 -1.72 -8.35 -25.44
N SER A 368 -2.08 -9.01 -26.55
CA SER A 368 -1.20 -9.16 -27.72
C SER A 368 -0.99 -7.89 -28.53
N SER A 369 -1.87 -6.90 -28.36
CA SER A 369 -1.76 -5.58 -29.02
C SER A 369 -1.04 -4.54 -28.16
N LEU A 370 -0.96 -4.75 -26.86
CA LEU A 370 -0.18 -3.89 -25.95
C LEU A 370 1.31 -4.18 -26.08
N ARG A 371 2.12 -3.13 -25.87
CA ARG A 371 3.59 -3.20 -25.94
C ARG A 371 4.22 -2.62 -24.68
N VAL A 372 5.39 -3.11 -24.32
CA VAL A 372 6.20 -2.53 -23.23
C VAL A 372 6.65 -1.10 -23.55
N SER A 373 6.66 -0.71 -24.82
CA SER A 373 6.99 0.64 -25.28
C SER A 373 5.79 1.60 -25.28
N ASP A 374 4.57 1.13 -25.02
CA ASP A 374 3.39 2.00 -24.96
C ASP A 374 3.57 3.06 -23.87
N PRO A 375 3.36 4.36 -24.15
CA PRO A 375 3.72 5.42 -23.24
C PRO A 375 2.83 5.46 -22.00
N ALA A 376 3.43 5.66 -20.84
CA ALA A 376 2.73 6.07 -19.63
C ALA A 376 2.31 7.56 -19.74
N SER A 377 1.42 7.99 -18.84
CA SER A 377 0.99 9.39 -18.74
C SER A 377 1.87 10.19 -17.76
N SER A 378 2.19 11.42 -18.11
CA SER A 378 2.76 12.40 -17.19
C SER A 378 1.70 13.24 -16.46
N GLN A 379 0.41 13.04 -16.77
CA GLN A 379 -0.68 13.79 -16.18
C GLN A 379 -0.78 13.60 -14.68
N CYS A 380 -0.88 14.72 -13.93
CA CYS A 380 -1.44 14.80 -12.60
C CYS A 380 -2.73 15.62 -12.67
N ALA A 381 -3.82 15.07 -12.21
CA ALA A 381 -5.12 15.72 -12.14
C ALA A 381 -5.46 16.00 -10.67
N ARG A 382 -5.81 17.24 -10.33
CA ARG A 382 -6.24 17.64 -8.99
C ARG A 382 -7.63 18.25 -9.02
N MET A 383 -8.42 18.01 -7.96
CA MET A 383 -9.78 18.54 -7.83
C MET A 383 -10.08 18.87 -6.38
N VAL A 384 -10.57 20.09 -6.15
CA VAL A 384 -11.19 20.48 -4.88
C VAL A 384 -12.61 19.88 -4.83
N LEU A 385 -12.95 19.15 -3.77
CA LEU A 385 -14.22 18.39 -3.70
C LEU A 385 -15.36 19.17 -3.04
N THR A 386 -15.33 20.51 -3.09
CA THR A 386 -16.48 21.37 -2.81
C THR A 386 -17.43 21.44 -4.00
N ASP A 387 -18.63 21.98 -3.83
CA ASP A 387 -19.58 22.15 -4.95
C ASP A 387 -18.99 23.03 -6.06
N SER A 388 -18.33 24.14 -5.69
CA SER A 388 -17.65 25.00 -6.66
C SER A 388 -16.50 24.29 -7.37
N GLY A 389 -15.61 23.63 -6.59
CA GLY A 389 -14.45 22.94 -7.18
C GLY A 389 -14.83 21.77 -8.08
N ARG A 390 -15.93 21.05 -7.77
CA ARG A 390 -16.48 20.01 -8.66
C ARG A 390 -17.03 20.57 -9.97
N ASN A 391 -17.62 21.77 -9.90
CA ASN A 391 -18.09 22.47 -11.12
C ASN A 391 -16.93 22.99 -11.98
N GLU A 392 -15.80 23.40 -11.36
CA GLU A 392 -14.57 23.75 -12.08
C GLU A 392 -13.92 22.53 -12.73
N GLY A 393 -14.10 21.33 -12.14
CA GLY A 393 -13.55 20.07 -12.62
C GLY A 393 -12.06 19.87 -12.32
N TRP A 394 -11.44 18.95 -13.07
CA TRP A 394 -10.04 18.59 -12.90
C TRP A 394 -9.10 19.67 -13.44
N LYS A 395 -8.15 20.11 -12.60
CA LYS A 395 -6.99 20.91 -13.01
C LYS A 395 -5.81 19.97 -13.30
N ILE A 396 -5.16 20.18 -14.45
CA ILE A 396 -4.13 19.26 -14.97
C ILE A 396 -2.78 19.94 -14.97
N GLU A 397 -1.79 19.25 -14.45
CA GLU A 397 -0.37 19.59 -14.58
C GLU A 397 0.41 18.36 -15.05
N GLN A 398 1.63 18.58 -15.56
CA GLN A 398 2.46 17.50 -16.10
C GLN A 398 3.68 17.25 -15.21
N MET A 399 3.86 16.00 -14.79
CA MET A 399 5.13 15.57 -14.18
C MET A 399 6.28 15.73 -15.20
N PRO A 400 7.52 15.94 -14.74
CA PRO A 400 8.70 16.03 -15.62
C PRO A 400 8.92 14.79 -16.49
N SER A 401 8.41 13.63 -16.08
CA SER A 401 8.44 12.39 -16.86
C SER A 401 7.18 11.55 -16.62
N PRO A 402 6.71 10.80 -17.64
CA PRO A 402 5.54 9.94 -17.49
C PRO A 402 5.82 8.79 -16.50
N ARG A 403 4.75 8.28 -15.85
CA ARG A 403 4.85 7.15 -14.93
C ARG A 403 3.60 6.27 -14.98
N ILE A 404 3.81 4.98 -15.17
CA ILE A 404 2.89 3.92 -14.77
C ILE A 404 3.39 3.37 -13.43
N MET A 405 2.49 3.01 -12.53
CA MET A 405 2.82 2.49 -11.18
C MET A 405 3.69 3.44 -10.32
N PRO A 406 3.40 4.76 -10.25
CA PRO A 406 4.06 5.62 -9.27
C PRO A 406 3.59 5.32 -7.86
N ASP A 407 4.44 5.54 -6.85
CA ASP A 407 4.00 5.69 -5.46
C ASP A 407 4.00 7.17 -5.09
N LEU A 408 2.89 7.64 -4.49
CA LEU A 408 2.73 8.99 -3.96
C LEU A 408 2.82 8.95 -2.44
N ILE A 409 3.80 9.64 -1.86
CA ILE A 409 4.07 9.63 -0.42
C ILE A 409 3.90 11.05 0.14
N MET A 410 3.02 11.22 1.12
CA MET A 410 2.88 12.47 1.88
C MET A 410 4.08 12.66 2.79
N LEU A 411 4.71 13.83 2.72
CA LEU A 411 5.80 14.24 3.62
C LEU A 411 5.27 15.15 4.73
N PRO A 412 5.94 15.20 5.90
CA PRO A 412 5.45 15.98 7.04
C PRO A 412 5.29 17.48 6.76
N GLU A 413 6.07 18.04 5.83
CA GLU A 413 5.96 19.42 5.39
C GLU A 413 4.80 19.67 4.40
N GLY A 414 3.97 18.66 4.14
CA GLY A 414 2.78 18.77 3.28
C GLY A 414 3.05 18.64 1.79
N LYS A 415 4.26 18.29 1.39
CA LYS A 415 4.61 17.99 0.00
C LYS A 415 4.38 16.52 -0.33
N VAL A 416 4.21 16.21 -1.61
CA VAL A 416 4.04 14.84 -2.10
C VAL A 416 5.29 14.41 -2.87
N LEU A 417 5.92 13.33 -2.42
CA LEU A 417 7.03 12.70 -3.11
C LEU A 417 6.50 11.62 -4.06
N ILE A 418 6.95 11.62 -5.31
CA ILE A 418 6.56 10.67 -6.36
C ILE A 418 7.78 9.85 -6.72
N VAL A 419 7.72 8.54 -6.46
CA VAL A 419 8.82 7.59 -6.71
C VAL A 419 8.34 6.38 -7.49
N ASN A 420 9.23 5.47 -7.83
CA ASN A 420 8.96 4.19 -8.49
C ASN A 420 8.29 4.30 -9.87
N GLY A 421 7.94 3.17 -10.43
CA GLY A 421 7.22 3.04 -11.69
C GLY A 421 8.09 3.06 -12.94
N ALA A 422 7.44 3.05 -14.08
CA ALA A 422 8.06 3.02 -15.41
C ALA A 422 7.48 4.09 -16.32
N LYS A 423 8.25 4.48 -17.34
CA LYS A 423 7.83 5.48 -18.34
C LYS A 423 6.97 4.87 -19.46
N SER A 424 6.92 3.54 -19.53
CA SER A 424 6.17 2.82 -20.58
C SER A 424 5.68 1.45 -20.12
N GLY A 425 4.73 0.90 -20.88
CA GLY A 425 4.10 -0.38 -20.62
C GLY A 425 2.92 -0.29 -19.66
N VAL A 426 2.62 -1.40 -18.99
CA VAL A 426 1.49 -1.55 -18.07
C VAL A 426 1.90 -2.37 -16.84
N ALA A 427 1.12 -2.30 -15.77
CA ALA A 427 1.35 -3.12 -14.57
C ALA A 427 1.13 -4.61 -14.85
N GLY A 428 1.78 -5.46 -14.06
CA GLY A 428 1.69 -6.91 -14.19
C GLY A 428 2.92 -7.57 -14.80
N TYR A 429 2.81 -8.85 -15.06
CA TYR A 429 3.88 -9.67 -15.63
C TYR A 429 3.35 -10.77 -16.54
N GLY A 430 4.18 -11.18 -17.50
CA GLY A 430 3.94 -12.37 -18.33
C GLY A 430 2.85 -12.26 -19.41
N ASN A 431 2.19 -11.11 -19.55
CA ASN A 431 0.99 -10.97 -20.38
C ASN A 431 1.25 -10.38 -21.77
N LEU A 432 2.27 -9.53 -21.91
CA LEU A 432 2.62 -8.89 -23.17
C LEU A 432 3.54 -9.79 -24.02
N VAL A 433 3.43 -9.68 -25.34
CA VAL A 433 4.25 -10.48 -26.26
C VAL A 433 5.72 -10.05 -26.19
N ASP A 434 5.99 -8.77 -26.07
CA ASP A 434 7.32 -8.14 -26.07
C ASP A 434 7.81 -7.78 -24.65
N LYS A 435 7.27 -8.44 -23.62
CA LYS A 435 7.68 -8.26 -22.23
C LYS A 435 9.19 -8.35 -22.04
N VAL A 436 9.74 -7.53 -21.12
CA VAL A 436 11.17 -7.54 -20.77
C VAL A 436 11.39 -8.48 -19.58
N GLY A 437 12.05 -9.60 -19.82
CA GLY A 437 11.99 -10.72 -18.86
C GLY A 437 10.56 -11.19 -18.70
N ASN A 438 9.96 -10.97 -17.51
CA ASN A 438 8.52 -11.16 -17.30
C ASN A 438 7.75 -9.83 -17.17
N SER A 439 8.41 -8.69 -17.08
CA SER A 439 7.77 -7.40 -16.86
C SER A 439 6.93 -6.96 -18.06
N ASN A 440 5.69 -6.51 -17.80
CA ASN A 440 4.83 -5.85 -18.77
C ASN A 440 5.13 -4.35 -18.93
N ALA A 441 6.10 -3.81 -18.18
CA ALA A 441 6.54 -2.41 -18.22
C ALA A 441 8.04 -2.33 -18.42
N ASP A 442 8.50 -1.22 -19.01
CA ASP A 442 9.90 -0.94 -19.29
C ASP A 442 10.26 0.54 -19.04
N ASN A 443 11.53 0.89 -19.21
CA ASN A 443 12.03 2.24 -18.97
C ASN A 443 11.76 2.72 -17.53
N PRO A 444 12.36 2.09 -16.48
CA PRO A 444 12.14 2.44 -15.08
C PRO A 444 12.42 3.91 -14.79
N SER A 445 11.62 4.49 -13.89
CA SER A 445 11.78 5.87 -13.42
C SER A 445 12.67 5.87 -12.19
N PHE A 446 13.94 6.23 -12.36
CA PHE A 446 14.95 6.17 -11.29
C PHE A 446 15.04 7.42 -10.42
N THR A 447 14.58 8.58 -10.92
CA THR A 447 14.71 9.86 -10.21
C THR A 447 13.36 10.24 -9.59
N PRO A 448 13.33 10.52 -8.26
CA PRO A 448 12.13 11.03 -7.59
C PRO A 448 11.67 12.38 -8.13
N VAL A 449 10.40 12.70 -7.91
CA VAL A 449 9.80 14.00 -8.21
C VAL A 449 9.12 14.50 -6.94
N LEU A 450 9.38 15.74 -6.54
CA LEU A 450 8.66 16.40 -5.45
C LEU A 450 7.55 17.26 -6.06
N TYR A 451 6.34 17.15 -5.49
CA TYR A 451 5.20 18.00 -5.80
C TYR A 451 4.87 18.87 -4.58
N ASP A 452 4.92 20.18 -4.75
CA ASP A 452 4.53 21.16 -3.74
C ASP A 452 3.13 21.71 -4.07
N PRO A 453 2.08 21.30 -3.34
CA PRO A 453 0.71 21.74 -3.63
C PRO A 453 0.50 23.23 -3.42
N THR A 454 1.40 23.91 -2.67
CA THR A 454 1.31 25.34 -2.32
C THR A 454 2.01 26.24 -3.32
N ALA A 455 2.90 25.68 -4.16
CA ALA A 455 3.58 26.43 -5.20
C ALA A 455 2.59 26.89 -6.31
N PRO A 456 2.92 27.96 -7.03
CA PRO A 456 2.12 28.41 -8.17
C PRO A 456 1.95 27.31 -9.24
N GLU A 457 0.84 27.37 -9.96
CA GLU A 457 0.61 26.46 -11.09
C GLU A 457 1.78 26.49 -12.09
N GLY A 458 2.18 25.32 -12.56
CA GLY A 458 3.33 25.13 -13.46
C GLY A 458 4.70 25.12 -12.74
N GLN A 459 4.74 25.40 -11.43
CA GLN A 459 5.98 25.41 -10.62
C GLN A 459 5.96 24.37 -9.49
N ARG A 460 4.95 23.49 -9.45
CA ARG A 460 4.74 22.54 -8.35
C ARG A 460 5.67 21.31 -8.40
N PHE A 461 6.20 20.98 -9.56
CA PHE A 461 7.07 19.82 -9.71
C PHE A 461 8.55 20.19 -9.73
N SER A 462 9.35 19.45 -8.97
CA SER A 462 10.81 19.59 -8.99
C SER A 462 11.48 18.22 -8.82
N SER A 463 12.57 18.00 -9.54
CA SER A 463 13.53 16.90 -9.30
C SER A 463 14.92 17.48 -8.97
N GLU A 464 15.00 18.75 -8.67
CA GLU A 464 16.27 19.43 -8.35
C GLU A 464 16.89 18.81 -7.09
N GLY A 465 18.18 18.46 -7.18
CA GLY A 465 18.93 17.85 -6.08
C GLY A 465 18.50 16.42 -5.73
N MET A 466 17.55 15.81 -6.48
CA MET A 466 17.12 14.44 -6.23
C MET A 466 18.18 13.43 -6.68
N PRO A 467 18.53 12.44 -5.84
CA PRO A 467 19.42 11.35 -6.21
C PRO A 467 18.72 10.41 -7.21
N THR A 468 19.52 9.79 -8.06
CA THR A 468 19.05 8.79 -9.02
C THR A 468 19.37 7.39 -8.49
N SER A 469 18.36 6.52 -8.40
CA SER A 469 18.51 5.10 -8.09
C SER A 469 19.15 4.34 -9.26
N ASN A 470 19.66 3.15 -8.98
CA ASN A 470 20.07 2.17 -9.97
C ASN A 470 19.25 0.87 -9.88
N ILE A 471 18.21 0.85 -9.06
CA ILE A 471 17.32 -0.29 -8.87
C ILE A 471 16.00 -0.03 -9.60
N PRO A 472 15.64 -0.85 -10.60
CA PRO A 472 14.32 -0.78 -11.22
C PRO A 472 13.22 -1.10 -10.20
N ARG A 473 12.31 -0.17 -9.96
CA ARG A 473 11.14 -0.33 -9.08
C ARG A 473 9.88 -0.35 -9.93
N LEU A 474 9.55 -1.53 -10.43
CA LEU A 474 8.43 -1.79 -11.34
C LEU A 474 7.24 -2.39 -10.56
N TYR A 475 6.55 -3.33 -11.19
CA TYR A 475 5.38 -3.98 -10.58
C TYR A 475 5.74 -4.66 -9.25
N HIS A 476 4.89 -4.50 -8.23
CA HIS A 476 5.11 -4.90 -6.84
C HIS A 476 6.24 -4.13 -6.13
N SER A 477 6.57 -2.92 -6.58
CA SER A 477 7.33 -1.99 -5.76
C SER A 477 6.42 -1.19 -4.84
N VAL A 478 6.97 -0.72 -3.73
CA VAL A 478 6.27 0.05 -2.69
C VAL A 478 7.20 1.08 -2.06
N ALA A 479 6.62 2.18 -1.58
CA ALA A 479 7.38 3.17 -0.81
C ALA A 479 6.51 3.82 0.27
N THR A 480 7.09 4.10 1.44
CA THR A 480 6.40 4.75 2.55
C THR A 480 7.32 5.64 3.37
N LEU A 481 6.74 6.68 3.97
CA LEU A 481 7.41 7.45 5.02
C LEU A 481 7.53 6.58 6.28
N VAL A 482 8.68 6.65 6.96
CA VAL A 482 8.85 6.04 8.29
C VAL A 482 8.96 7.13 9.36
N PRO A 483 8.72 6.82 10.65
CA PRO A 483 8.63 7.83 11.72
C PRO A 483 9.85 8.76 11.80
N SER A 484 11.03 8.28 11.46
CA SER A 484 12.23 9.12 11.44
C SER A 484 12.22 10.24 10.39
N GLY A 485 11.27 10.23 9.45
CA GLY A 485 11.21 11.17 8.33
C GLY A 485 11.99 10.71 7.08
N LYS A 486 12.59 9.50 7.09
CA LYS A 486 13.15 8.84 5.90
C LYS A 486 12.04 8.20 5.09
N ILE A 487 12.29 7.99 3.82
CA ILE A 487 11.40 7.23 2.95
C ILE A 487 12.02 5.86 2.67
N MET A 488 11.30 4.80 3.02
CA MET A 488 11.63 3.42 2.68
C MET A 488 11.12 3.10 1.28
N ILE A 489 11.98 2.66 0.37
CA ILE A 489 11.64 2.20 -0.97
C ILE A 489 12.08 0.75 -1.09
N ALA A 490 11.16 -0.14 -1.44
CA ALA A 490 11.39 -1.58 -1.42
C ALA A 490 10.59 -2.31 -2.51
N GLY A 491 10.83 -3.61 -2.65
CA GLY A 491 10.12 -4.46 -3.59
C GLY A 491 10.49 -4.18 -5.04
N SER A 492 9.73 -4.66 -5.92
CA SER A 492 9.74 -4.85 -7.36
C SER A 492 9.88 -6.34 -7.68
N ASN A 493 8.80 -6.95 -8.10
CA ASN A 493 8.80 -8.36 -8.50
C ASN A 493 7.80 -8.54 -9.66
N PRO A 494 8.18 -8.15 -10.89
CA PRO A 494 7.37 -8.40 -12.06
C PRO A 494 7.53 -9.85 -12.56
N ASN A 495 7.52 -10.82 -11.63
CA ASN A 495 7.72 -12.23 -11.92
C ASN A 495 6.64 -13.08 -11.24
N LYS A 496 6.38 -14.27 -11.83
CA LYS A 496 5.44 -15.22 -11.26
C LYS A 496 5.98 -15.82 -9.96
N ASP A 497 7.27 -16.10 -9.92
CA ASP A 497 8.02 -16.67 -8.81
C ASP A 497 9.36 -15.96 -8.72
N PHE A 498 10.17 -16.25 -7.70
CA PHE A 498 11.53 -15.76 -7.56
C PHE A 498 12.30 -15.85 -8.88
N SER A 499 12.95 -14.77 -9.26
CA SER A 499 13.71 -14.68 -10.50
C SER A 499 14.94 -13.80 -10.33
N THR A 500 16.04 -14.22 -10.94
CA THR A 500 17.27 -13.43 -11.09
C THR A 500 17.42 -12.83 -12.49
N ASN A 501 16.49 -13.13 -13.39
CA ASN A 501 16.46 -12.59 -14.75
C ASN A 501 16.01 -11.11 -14.72
N ASN A 502 16.20 -10.42 -15.82
CA ASN A 502 15.77 -9.02 -15.96
C ASN A 502 14.23 -8.95 -16.12
N TYR A 503 13.48 -8.24 -15.30
CA TYR A 503 13.82 -7.54 -14.07
C TYR A 503 13.72 -8.50 -12.87
N PRO A 504 14.74 -8.61 -12.01
CA PRO A 504 14.76 -9.62 -10.96
C PRO A 504 13.78 -9.33 -9.84
N THR A 505 13.49 -10.35 -9.01
CA THR A 505 12.85 -10.17 -7.71
C THR A 505 13.76 -9.35 -6.80
N GLU A 506 13.29 -8.22 -6.31
CA GLU A 506 14.11 -7.27 -5.58
C GLU A 506 13.81 -7.29 -4.07
N TYR A 507 14.84 -7.48 -3.28
CA TYR A 507 14.77 -7.52 -1.82
C TYR A 507 15.50 -6.36 -1.14
N ARG A 508 16.38 -5.64 -1.86
CA ARG A 508 17.16 -4.54 -1.31
C ARG A 508 16.25 -3.37 -0.97
N ILE A 509 16.59 -2.66 0.12
CA ILE A 509 15.91 -1.46 0.56
C ILE A 509 16.76 -0.25 0.20
N GLU A 510 16.13 0.78 -0.35
CA GLU A 510 16.69 2.11 -0.52
C GLU A 510 16.02 3.06 0.46
N TRP A 511 16.84 3.87 1.11
CA TRP A 511 16.44 4.93 2.02
C TRP A 511 16.64 6.27 1.34
N LEU A 512 15.58 6.88 0.88
CA LEU A 512 15.64 8.27 0.42
C LEU A 512 15.58 9.19 1.65
N ARG A 513 16.59 10.05 1.77
CA ARG A 513 16.81 10.92 2.92
C ARG A 513 16.58 12.37 2.51
N PRO A 514 15.51 13.01 2.99
CA PRO A 514 15.30 14.45 2.80
C PRO A 514 16.37 15.30 3.50
N PRO A 515 16.63 16.53 3.00
CA PRO A 515 17.63 17.43 3.56
C PRO A 515 17.44 17.74 5.04
N TYR A 516 16.19 17.83 5.50
CA TYR A 516 15.85 18.14 6.90
C TYR A 516 16.40 17.13 7.92
N LEU A 517 16.81 15.93 7.50
CA LEU A 517 17.36 14.92 8.42
C LEU A 517 18.74 15.29 8.97
N ASP A 518 19.47 16.12 8.26
CA ASP A 518 20.82 16.58 8.61
C ASP A 518 20.81 17.98 9.23
N ASP A 519 19.62 18.60 9.39
CA ASP A 519 19.46 19.92 9.99
C ASP A 519 19.55 19.86 11.52
N LEU A 520 20.50 20.59 12.10
CA LEU A 520 20.73 20.65 13.55
C LEU A 520 19.62 21.37 14.32
N SER A 521 18.77 22.13 13.63
CA SER A 521 17.62 22.83 14.22
C SER A 521 16.36 21.97 14.31
N ARG A 522 16.44 20.73 13.88
CA ARG A 522 15.34 19.77 13.87
C ARG A 522 14.73 19.61 15.27
N PRO A 523 13.40 19.82 15.44
CA PRO A 523 12.77 19.68 16.74
C PRO A 523 12.85 18.23 17.25
N VAL A 524 12.91 18.09 18.58
CA VAL A 524 12.85 16.79 19.26
C VAL A 524 11.69 16.81 20.23
N ILE A 525 10.70 15.93 20.03
CA ILE A 525 9.57 15.77 20.94
C ILE A 525 10.05 14.90 22.11
N SER A 526 10.08 15.47 23.31
CA SER A 526 10.47 14.76 24.55
C SER A 526 9.29 14.09 25.24
N GLU A 527 8.12 14.73 25.26
CA GLU A 527 6.90 14.18 25.87
C GLU A 527 5.70 14.42 24.96
N LEU A 528 4.86 13.39 24.81
CA LEU A 528 3.59 13.40 24.09
C LEU A 528 2.60 12.48 24.81
N PRO A 529 1.32 12.87 24.98
CA PRO A 529 0.28 11.96 25.47
C PRO A 529 0.15 10.72 24.59
N LEU A 530 -0.09 9.55 25.18
CA LEU A 530 -0.29 8.31 24.44
C LEU A 530 -1.62 8.25 23.71
N ILE A 531 -2.63 8.96 24.24
CA ILE A 531 -4.02 9.00 23.74
C ILE A 531 -4.51 10.44 23.82
N ALA A 532 -5.27 10.86 22.81
CA ALA A 532 -5.98 12.13 22.81
C ALA A 532 -7.36 11.99 22.15
N ASN A 533 -8.34 12.75 22.64
CA ASN A 533 -9.68 12.79 22.11
C ASN A 533 -9.85 13.89 21.06
N TYR A 534 -10.90 13.82 20.27
CA TYR A 534 -11.24 14.89 19.33
C TYR A 534 -11.51 16.20 20.07
N LYS A 535 -11.03 17.32 19.51
CA LYS A 535 -11.09 18.68 20.06
C LYS A 535 -10.31 18.89 21.37
N GLU A 536 -9.60 17.87 21.85
CA GLU A 536 -8.76 17.99 23.03
C GLU A 536 -7.53 18.86 22.70
N GLU A 537 -7.22 19.77 23.60
CA GLU A 537 -5.94 20.49 23.60
C GLU A 537 -4.93 19.65 24.39
N ILE A 538 -3.87 19.24 23.75
CA ILE A 538 -2.80 18.43 24.35
C ILE A 538 -1.52 19.24 24.47
N THR A 539 -0.73 18.89 25.48
CA THR A 539 0.59 19.46 25.71
C THR A 539 1.67 18.60 25.08
N VAL A 540 2.48 19.18 24.20
CA VAL A 540 3.65 18.56 23.59
C VAL A 540 4.90 19.25 24.07
N LYS A 541 5.81 18.53 24.75
CA LYS A 541 7.10 19.10 25.21
C LYS A 541 8.20 18.84 24.20
N LEU A 542 9.04 19.84 24.01
CA LEU A 542 10.21 19.76 23.15
C LEU A 542 11.51 19.81 23.96
N GLU A 543 12.54 19.12 23.46
CA GLU A 543 13.90 19.28 24.01
C GLU A 543 14.48 20.64 23.64
N GLY A 544 15.29 21.22 24.53
CA GLY A 544 16.03 22.45 24.29
C GLY A 544 15.65 23.58 25.24
N THR A 545 16.28 24.75 25.05
CA THR A 545 16.02 25.96 25.86
C THR A 545 15.03 26.86 25.14
N GLY A 546 14.08 27.48 25.88
CA GLY A 546 12.98 28.30 25.40
C GLY A 546 13.31 29.38 24.36
N LYS A 547 14.57 29.84 24.28
CA LYS A 547 15.04 30.76 23.24
C LYS A 547 14.88 30.22 21.82
N ASN A 548 14.80 28.93 21.63
CA ASN A 548 14.63 28.30 20.32
C ASN A 548 13.17 28.24 19.86
N LEU A 549 12.20 28.42 20.77
CA LEU A 549 10.76 28.39 20.46
C LEU A 549 10.18 29.80 20.18
N GLN A 550 10.93 30.87 20.45
CA GLN A 550 10.48 32.25 20.19
C GLN A 550 10.46 32.63 18.69
N MET A 551 10.81 31.69 17.79
CA MET A 551 10.81 31.95 16.34
C MET A 551 9.42 31.70 15.73
N PRO A 552 8.98 32.53 14.78
CA PRO A 552 7.83 32.22 13.95
C PRO A 552 8.08 30.94 13.16
N GLY A 553 7.03 30.18 12.84
CA GLY A 553 7.12 29.00 11.98
C GLY A 553 7.17 27.65 12.73
N ILE A 554 6.68 27.59 13.97
CA ILE A 554 6.39 26.31 14.64
C ILE A 554 4.98 25.85 14.25
N GLU A 555 4.88 24.63 13.72
CA GLU A 555 3.63 23.97 13.33
C GLU A 555 3.61 22.55 13.87
N ALA A 556 2.43 21.98 14.07
CA ALA A 556 2.25 20.56 14.31
C ALA A 556 1.36 19.94 13.23
N VAL A 557 1.68 18.71 12.85
CA VAL A 557 0.88 17.92 11.91
C VAL A 557 0.65 16.53 12.43
N LEU A 558 -0.53 15.99 12.15
CA LEU A 558 -0.92 14.61 12.47
C LEU A 558 -1.02 13.82 11.16
N MET A 559 -0.31 12.70 11.08
CA MET A 559 -0.27 11.88 9.89
C MET A 559 -0.76 10.45 10.14
N ASP A 560 -1.47 9.88 9.17
CA ASP A 560 -1.64 8.45 9.01
C ASP A 560 -0.68 7.97 7.92
N LEU A 561 0.23 7.06 8.26
CA LEU A 561 1.22 6.53 7.32
C LEU A 561 0.67 5.41 6.43
N GLY A 562 -0.51 4.91 6.75
CA GLY A 562 -1.30 4.03 5.91
C GLY A 562 -0.73 2.63 5.64
N PHE A 563 -1.30 2.02 4.60
CA PHE A 563 -0.93 0.71 4.07
C PHE A 563 -0.70 0.86 2.56
N VAL A 564 0.45 0.39 2.08
CA VAL A 564 0.89 0.59 0.69
C VAL A 564 0.96 -0.73 -0.05
N THR A 565 0.37 -0.77 -1.22
CA THR A 565 0.50 -1.86 -2.21
C THR A 565 0.12 -1.36 -3.59
N HIS A 566 0.77 -1.85 -4.66
CA HIS A 566 0.36 -1.63 -6.06
C HIS A 566 0.04 -0.16 -6.39
N SER A 567 0.84 0.79 -5.90
CA SER A 567 0.63 2.24 -6.08
C SER A 567 -0.63 2.81 -5.40
N VAL A 568 -1.28 2.05 -4.54
CA VAL A 568 -2.39 2.53 -3.71
C VAL A 568 -1.90 2.72 -2.28
N HIS A 569 -2.00 3.94 -1.77
CA HIS A 569 -1.60 4.32 -0.42
C HIS A 569 -2.85 4.49 0.44
N MET A 570 -3.39 3.38 0.91
CA MET A 570 -4.64 3.31 1.69
C MET A 570 -4.49 3.99 3.03
N ASN A 571 -5.42 4.84 3.41
CA ASN A 571 -5.47 5.68 4.64
C ASN A 571 -4.41 6.80 4.73
N SER A 572 -3.53 7.00 3.75
CA SER A 572 -2.57 8.11 3.78
C SER A 572 -3.27 9.45 4.03
N ARG A 573 -2.81 10.19 5.04
CA ARG A 573 -3.44 11.46 5.45
C ARG A 573 -2.45 12.35 6.19
N LEU A 574 -2.56 13.66 5.98
CA LEU A 574 -1.91 14.68 6.78
C LEU A 574 -2.93 15.74 7.17
N VAL A 575 -2.99 16.06 8.46
CA VAL A 575 -3.82 17.13 9.01
C VAL A 575 -2.91 18.11 9.74
N LYS A 576 -2.94 19.39 9.33
CA LYS A 576 -2.34 20.48 10.10
C LYS A 576 -3.16 20.72 11.36
N LEU A 577 -2.49 21.00 12.46
CA LEU A 577 -3.12 21.20 13.77
C LEU A 577 -3.00 22.65 14.20
N GLU A 578 -4.06 23.17 14.84
CA GLU A 578 -3.98 24.44 15.54
C GLU A 578 -2.95 24.31 16.66
N THR A 579 -1.97 25.23 16.68
CA THR A 579 -0.81 25.14 17.58
C THR A 579 -0.52 26.49 18.19
N THR A 580 -0.36 26.55 19.52
CA THR A 580 0.16 27.71 20.25
C THR A 580 1.45 27.36 20.96
N VAL A 581 2.35 28.33 21.09
CA VAL A 581 3.68 28.13 21.64
C VAL A 581 3.81 28.82 22.99
N ASP A 582 4.13 28.06 24.03
CA ASP A 582 4.61 28.56 25.31
C ASP A 582 6.15 28.45 25.33
N ALA A 583 6.80 29.52 24.89
CA ALA A 583 8.24 29.56 24.72
C ALA A 583 9.03 29.47 26.04
N ASP A 584 8.43 29.93 27.15
CA ASP A 584 9.10 29.95 28.45
C ASP A 584 9.25 28.53 29.04
N ASN A 585 8.29 27.67 28.71
CA ASN A 585 8.23 26.29 29.19
C ASN A 585 8.65 25.22 28.18
N ASN A 586 9.07 25.59 26.95
CA ASN A 586 9.33 24.68 25.83
C ASN A 586 8.14 23.75 25.48
N VAL A 587 6.96 24.32 25.51
CA VAL A 587 5.71 23.59 25.38
C VAL A 587 4.92 24.10 24.17
N LEU A 588 4.32 23.16 23.44
CA LEU A 588 3.29 23.45 22.46
C LEU A 588 1.94 22.97 23.01
N GLN A 589 0.94 23.83 22.89
CA GLN A 589 -0.45 23.42 23.01
C GLN A 589 -0.98 23.14 21.61
N VAL A 590 -1.48 21.93 21.41
CA VAL A 590 -1.87 21.41 20.10
C VAL A 590 -3.32 20.92 20.18
N VAL A 591 -4.19 21.44 19.32
CA VAL A 591 -5.60 21.02 19.27
C VAL A 591 -5.77 19.85 18.31
N ILE A 592 -6.30 18.74 18.82
CA ILE A 592 -6.60 17.54 18.05
C ILE A 592 -7.76 17.80 17.09
N PRO A 593 -7.78 17.21 15.86
CA PRO A 593 -8.82 17.44 14.87
C PRO A 593 -10.23 17.34 15.46
N PRO A 594 -11.17 18.17 14.98
CA PRO A 594 -12.48 18.29 15.63
C PRO A 594 -13.40 17.09 15.45
N SER A 595 -13.13 16.20 14.47
CA SER A 595 -14.02 15.07 14.20
C SER A 595 -13.32 13.88 13.54
N PRO A 596 -13.91 12.67 13.63
CA PRO A 596 -13.36 11.47 13.01
C PRO A 596 -13.38 11.49 11.47
N GLU A 597 -14.14 12.35 10.83
CA GLU A 597 -14.10 12.53 9.37
C GLU A 597 -12.79 13.20 8.95
N ILE A 598 -12.25 14.10 9.76
CA ILE A 598 -10.99 14.79 9.47
C ILE A 598 -9.82 13.86 9.73
N PHE A 599 -9.83 13.14 10.84
CA PHE A 599 -8.85 12.08 11.12
C PHE A 599 -9.57 10.86 11.73
N PRO A 600 -9.72 9.75 10.98
CA PRO A 600 -10.37 8.54 11.50
C PRO A 600 -9.70 8.02 12.78
N PRO A 601 -10.48 7.47 13.74
CA PRO A 601 -9.92 7.04 15.03
C PRO A 601 -8.89 5.93 14.86
N GLY A 602 -7.81 5.99 15.64
CA GLY A 602 -6.72 5.05 15.60
C GLY A 602 -5.37 5.72 15.79
N TYR A 603 -4.29 4.97 15.61
CA TYR A 603 -2.95 5.55 15.72
C TYR A 603 -2.67 6.52 14.59
N GLY A 604 -2.12 7.68 14.98
CA GLY A 604 -1.49 8.66 14.12
C GLY A 604 -0.05 8.93 14.54
N TRP A 605 0.64 9.69 13.74
CA TRP A 605 2.02 10.14 13.95
C TRP A 605 2.03 11.65 14.03
N LEU A 606 2.36 12.18 15.20
CA LEU A 606 2.49 13.63 15.40
C LEU A 606 3.92 14.05 15.09
N TYR A 607 4.05 15.03 14.22
CA TYR A 607 5.30 15.73 13.91
C TYR A 607 5.19 17.19 14.32
N VAL A 608 6.27 17.74 14.86
CA VAL A 608 6.43 19.18 15.07
C VAL A 608 7.40 19.69 14.02
N LEU A 609 7.01 20.73 13.31
CA LEU A 609 7.83 21.35 12.29
C LEU A 609 8.34 22.71 12.80
N ARG A 610 9.58 23.03 12.48
CA ARG A 610 10.19 24.34 12.70
C ARG A 610 10.69 24.89 11.37
N ASN A 611 10.02 25.92 10.86
CA ASN A 611 10.32 26.46 9.52
C ASN A 611 10.31 25.37 8.43
N GLY A 612 9.35 24.46 8.47
CA GLY A 612 9.23 23.35 7.54
C GLY A 612 10.15 22.15 7.83
N ILE A 613 10.99 22.19 8.87
CA ILE A 613 11.89 21.10 9.26
C ILE A 613 11.19 20.23 10.31
N PRO A 614 10.79 18.99 9.98
CA PRO A 614 10.02 18.14 10.88
C PRO A 614 10.88 17.42 11.92
N SER A 615 10.31 17.22 13.10
CA SER A 615 10.81 16.27 14.11
C SER A 615 10.78 14.83 13.58
N SER A 616 11.24 13.86 14.35
CA SER A 616 10.76 12.48 14.22
C SER A 616 9.30 12.41 14.65
N GLY A 617 8.48 11.62 13.93
CA GLY A 617 7.10 11.36 14.29
C GLY A 617 7.00 10.54 15.57
N LYS A 618 6.09 10.94 16.45
CA LYS A 618 5.73 10.21 17.66
C LYS A 618 4.32 9.66 17.55
N ARG A 619 4.15 8.40 17.94
CA ARG A 619 2.88 7.70 17.85
C ARG A 619 1.90 8.19 18.92
N ILE A 620 0.67 8.49 18.52
CA ILE A 620 -0.42 8.89 19.41
C ILE A 620 -1.72 8.20 18.96
N MET A 621 -2.53 7.72 19.92
CA MET A 621 -3.87 7.20 19.65
C MET A 621 -4.86 8.34 19.61
N ILE A 622 -5.61 8.48 18.52
CA ILE A 622 -6.71 9.43 18.38
C ILE A 622 -8.05 8.73 18.64
N GLY A 623 -8.81 9.25 19.59
CA GLY A 623 -10.04 8.63 20.06
C GLY A 623 -9.80 7.47 21.03
N SER A 624 -10.85 6.72 21.36
CA SER A 624 -10.82 5.70 22.42
C SER A 624 -10.13 4.40 22.06
N GLY A 625 -9.69 4.20 20.82
CA GLY A 625 -9.24 2.89 20.31
C GLY A 625 -10.34 1.83 20.26
N LYS A 626 -11.59 2.21 20.44
CA LYS A 626 -12.76 1.31 20.38
C LYS A 626 -13.49 1.49 19.05
N LEU A 627 -14.04 0.39 18.53
CA LEU A 627 -14.94 0.45 17.38
C LEU A 627 -16.28 1.04 17.84
N ASN A 628 -16.73 2.09 17.18
CA ASN A 628 -18.05 2.69 17.37
C ASN A 628 -19.00 2.12 16.29
N LEU A 629 -19.44 0.87 16.51
CA LEU A 629 -20.31 0.12 15.58
C LEU A 629 -21.78 0.45 15.78
#